data_5b0708ff087f05e7198f885d1a1fb52e
#
_entry.id   5b0708ff087f05e7198f885d1a1fb52e
#
_cell.length_a   1.000
_cell.length_b   1.000
_cell.length_c   1.000
_cell.angle_alpha   90.00
_cell.angle_beta   90.00
_cell.angle_gamma   90.00
#
_symmetry.space_group_name_H-M   'P 1'
#
loop_
_entity.id
_entity.type
_entity.pdbx_description
1 polymer ?
#
loop_
_entity_poly.entity_id
_entity_poly.type
_entity_poly.pdbx_seq_one_letter_code
_entity_poly.pdbx_strand_id
1 'polypeptide(L)'
;MAWPIPDIPEKKPLPVPRYWLWIIVLILMLIAGAISSLWVWNKATYAEVFFYGALPALLIWLCVFGVQLNRYEQSVVASRAWNLETEQTKAEWRSWSRQQLAVVGNVLFSPEEKGMKMLLGELEKVPAFPKKARELFNSRHSFQDLMKETDRKLERQYPGYRHFLHSVYVYQSPDWVDEKRIELISQQWDLIPNLIYSMKTIDSFYNEKNVDGLILMLCLQDWPHRRTGQSSEFISAQLITSSDYARQHSLSVIAGITRTMPLEAGKLNNELDMLFEYVQPDKQSLEYVWLLGATEKTATEIMQYATLHHWPLPEKRPLHSIDLSFGPPGEMALPLSLVMLAEAANKTGKDQLLVNQTPQQTGTLCLIARELYA
;
A
#
# COMPACT_ATOMS: atom_id res chain seq x y z
N MET A 1 -5.48 11.83 2.56
CA MET A 1 -4.88 11.74 1.20
C MET A 1 -4.45 10.30 1.03
N ALA A 2 -4.89 9.63 -0.04
CA ALA A 2 -4.35 8.36 -0.47
C ALA A 2 -2.81 8.42 -0.61
N TRP A 3 -2.16 7.36 -1.03
CA TRP A 3 -0.73 7.44 -1.33
C TRP A 3 -0.44 8.62 -2.27
N PRO A 4 0.71 9.30 -2.13
CA PRO A 4 1.04 10.47 -2.93
C PRO A 4 1.44 10.11 -4.37
N ILE A 5 0.84 9.08 -4.93
CA ILE A 5 1.12 8.58 -6.28
C ILE A 5 0.36 9.46 -7.26
N PRO A 6 1.06 10.13 -8.19
CA PRO A 6 0.41 10.96 -9.18
C PRO A 6 -0.33 10.11 -10.22
N ASP A 7 -1.53 10.54 -10.62
CA ASP A 7 -2.19 9.99 -11.80
C ASP A 7 -1.50 10.56 -13.05
N ILE A 8 -0.76 9.71 -13.75
CA ILE A 8 -0.02 10.11 -14.95
C ILE A 8 -0.71 9.49 -16.16
N PRO A 9 -1.49 10.27 -16.93
CA PRO A 9 -2.20 9.76 -18.07
C PRO A 9 -1.24 9.39 -19.22
N GLU A 10 -1.56 8.31 -19.92
CA GLU A 10 -0.86 7.94 -21.14
C GLU A 10 -1.04 8.99 -22.24
N LYS A 11 0.04 9.32 -22.91
CA LYS A 11 0.01 10.25 -24.04
C LYS A 11 -0.17 9.51 -25.35
N LYS A 12 -1.29 9.76 -26.04
CA LYS A 12 -1.55 9.19 -27.37
C LYS A 12 -0.92 10.07 -28.45
N PRO A 13 -0.29 9.46 -29.46
CA PRO A 13 0.23 10.22 -30.62
C PRO A 13 -0.92 10.82 -31.44
N LEU A 14 -0.62 11.83 -32.23
CA LEU A 14 -1.55 12.34 -33.21
C LEU A 14 -1.97 11.23 -34.19
N PRO A 15 -3.19 11.31 -34.77
CA PRO A 15 -3.63 10.34 -35.76
C PRO A 15 -2.74 10.37 -36.99
N VAL A 16 -2.51 9.20 -37.57
CA VAL A 16 -1.71 9.05 -38.79
C VAL A 16 -2.27 9.93 -39.91
N PRO A 17 -1.41 10.73 -40.59
CA PRO A 17 -1.88 11.51 -41.74
C PRO A 17 -2.51 10.63 -42.81
N ARG A 18 -3.66 11.05 -43.34
CA ARG A 18 -4.35 10.32 -44.44
C ARG A 18 -3.64 10.57 -45.74
N TYR A 19 -2.60 9.80 -46.07
CA TYR A 19 -1.74 9.99 -47.24
C TYR A 19 -2.51 10.12 -48.57
N TRP A 20 -3.59 9.36 -48.77
CA TRP A 20 -4.40 9.42 -49.97
C TRP A 20 -5.06 10.79 -50.18
N LEU A 21 -5.48 11.49 -49.13
CA LEU A 21 -6.00 12.85 -49.20
C LEU A 21 -4.90 13.83 -49.67
N TRP A 22 -3.70 13.66 -49.13
CA TRP A 22 -2.56 14.50 -49.51
C TRP A 22 -2.14 14.29 -50.96
N ILE A 23 -2.30 13.07 -51.52
CA ILE A 23 -2.08 12.79 -52.95
C ILE A 23 -3.13 13.51 -53.78
N ILE A 24 -4.41 13.50 -53.38
CA ILE A 24 -5.46 14.26 -54.07
C ILE A 24 -5.15 15.75 -54.06
N VAL A 25 -4.75 16.29 -52.89
CA VAL A 25 -4.36 17.71 -52.75
C VAL A 25 -3.18 18.04 -53.67
N LEU A 26 -2.17 17.15 -53.79
CA LEU A 26 -1.06 17.31 -54.69
C LEU A 26 -1.54 17.45 -56.16
N ILE A 27 -2.37 16.51 -56.59
CA ILE A 27 -2.90 16.52 -57.98
C ILE A 27 -3.68 17.83 -58.24
N LEU A 28 -4.55 18.24 -57.32
CA LEU A 28 -5.30 19.49 -57.47
C LEU A 28 -4.38 20.72 -57.52
N MET A 29 -3.34 20.76 -56.70
CA MET A 29 -2.35 21.85 -56.69
C MET A 29 -1.54 21.90 -58.00
N LEU A 30 -1.12 20.76 -58.54
CA LEU A 30 -0.42 20.70 -59.83
C LEU A 30 -1.30 21.20 -60.98
N ILE A 31 -2.58 20.79 -61.02
CA ILE A 31 -3.55 21.27 -62.00
C ILE A 31 -3.76 22.79 -61.90
N ALA A 32 -3.98 23.28 -60.64
CA ALA A 32 -4.15 24.71 -60.37
C ALA A 32 -2.91 25.53 -60.76
N GLY A 33 -1.72 25.01 -60.48
CA GLY A 33 -0.44 25.62 -60.85
C GLY A 33 -0.28 25.71 -62.40
N ALA A 34 -0.61 24.62 -63.10
CA ALA A 34 -0.57 24.62 -64.59
C ALA A 34 -1.56 25.63 -65.16
N ILE A 35 -2.80 25.68 -64.67
CA ILE A 35 -3.82 26.63 -65.12
C ILE A 35 -3.38 28.07 -64.83
N SER A 36 -2.83 28.37 -63.65
CA SER A 36 -2.37 29.70 -63.32
C SER A 36 -1.22 30.18 -64.20
N SER A 37 -0.30 29.28 -64.58
CA SER A 37 0.79 29.57 -65.54
C SER A 37 0.26 29.94 -66.87
N LEU A 38 -0.75 29.27 -67.39
CA LEU A 38 -1.38 29.59 -68.71
C LEU A 38 -2.17 30.90 -68.68
N TRP A 39 -2.90 31.17 -67.61
CA TRP A 39 -3.87 32.24 -67.52
C TRP A 39 -3.27 33.59 -67.08
N VAL A 40 -2.41 33.55 -66.08
CA VAL A 40 -1.87 34.78 -65.52
C VAL A 40 -0.60 35.24 -66.24
N TRP A 41 0.25 34.30 -66.67
CA TRP A 41 1.56 34.64 -67.21
C TRP A 41 1.68 34.37 -68.70
N ASN A 42 0.58 33.93 -69.35
CA ASN A 42 0.46 33.68 -70.78
C ASN A 42 1.60 32.81 -71.31
N LYS A 43 2.05 31.80 -70.59
CA LYS A 43 3.13 30.89 -70.92
C LYS A 43 2.55 29.63 -71.55
N ALA A 44 2.85 29.36 -72.80
CA ALA A 44 2.27 28.27 -73.59
C ALA A 44 3.24 27.08 -73.82
N THR A 45 4.54 27.25 -73.56
CA THR A 45 5.52 26.19 -73.77
C THR A 45 5.49 25.21 -72.59
N TYR A 46 5.53 23.90 -72.87
CA TYR A 46 5.52 22.87 -71.82
C TYR A 46 6.55 23.07 -70.67
N ALA A 47 7.76 23.49 -71.06
CA ALA A 47 8.83 23.80 -70.10
C ALA A 47 8.47 24.99 -69.20
N GLU A 48 7.85 26.04 -69.77
CA GLU A 48 7.45 27.22 -68.99
C GLU A 48 6.27 26.91 -68.00
N VAL A 49 5.29 26.13 -68.47
CA VAL A 49 4.19 25.65 -67.60
C VAL A 49 4.71 24.82 -66.41
N PHE A 50 5.68 23.99 -66.72
CA PHE A 50 6.35 23.21 -65.60
C PHE A 50 7.08 24.11 -64.62
N PHE A 51 7.99 24.98 -65.07
CA PHE A 51 8.83 25.79 -64.19
C PHE A 51 8.06 26.87 -63.43
N TYR A 52 7.07 27.52 -64.06
CA TYR A 52 6.31 28.63 -63.49
C TYR A 52 4.99 28.20 -62.82
N GLY A 53 4.49 27.00 -63.06
CA GLY A 53 3.23 26.48 -62.55
C GLY A 53 3.40 25.25 -61.68
N ALA A 54 3.77 24.11 -62.26
CA ALA A 54 3.78 22.84 -61.57
C ALA A 54 4.88 22.76 -60.48
N LEU A 55 6.08 23.23 -60.77
CA LEU A 55 7.22 23.17 -59.82
C LEU A 55 6.97 23.98 -58.55
N PRO A 56 6.54 25.27 -58.61
CA PRO A 56 6.19 26.02 -57.41
C PRO A 56 5.04 25.37 -56.62
N ALA A 57 4.01 24.84 -57.27
CA ALA A 57 2.92 24.13 -56.62
C ALA A 57 3.40 22.87 -55.88
N LEU A 58 4.30 22.09 -56.52
CA LEU A 58 4.94 20.94 -55.91
C LEU A 58 5.75 21.33 -54.64
N LEU A 59 6.56 22.38 -54.77
CA LEU A 59 7.40 22.85 -53.64
C LEU A 59 6.53 23.32 -52.45
N ILE A 60 5.46 24.07 -52.69
CA ILE A 60 4.54 24.50 -51.66
C ILE A 60 3.88 23.26 -50.98
N TRP A 61 3.42 22.30 -51.80
CA TRP A 61 2.84 21.07 -51.27
C TRP A 61 3.84 20.30 -50.41
N LEU A 62 5.09 20.13 -50.87
CA LEU A 62 6.15 19.47 -50.10
C LEU A 62 6.41 20.16 -48.78
N CYS A 63 6.44 21.51 -48.76
CA CYS A 63 6.59 22.24 -47.50
C CYS A 63 5.44 21.98 -46.55
N VAL A 64 4.20 22.09 -47.00
CA VAL A 64 3.02 21.91 -46.12
C VAL A 64 2.88 20.46 -45.65
N PHE A 65 3.06 19.50 -46.55
CA PHE A 65 3.03 18.09 -46.20
C PHE A 65 4.18 17.70 -45.30
N GLY A 66 5.39 18.22 -45.55
CA GLY A 66 6.57 18.03 -44.73
C GLY A 66 6.37 18.54 -43.29
N VAL A 67 5.76 19.72 -43.12
CA VAL A 67 5.39 20.24 -41.78
C VAL A 67 4.39 19.31 -41.10
N GLN A 68 3.38 18.83 -41.80
CA GLN A 68 2.38 17.92 -41.24
C GLN A 68 2.99 16.58 -40.86
N LEU A 69 3.87 16.02 -41.67
CA LEU A 69 4.56 14.77 -41.39
C LEU A 69 5.50 14.93 -40.18
N ASN A 70 6.28 16.01 -40.16
CA ASN A 70 7.17 16.30 -39.04
C ASN A 70 6.39 16.46 -37.70
N ARG A 71 5.25 17.15 -37.71
CA ARG A 71 4.38 17.25 -36.52
C ARG A 71 3.89 15.88 -36.05
N TYR A 72 3.52 15.00 -36.97
CA TYR A 72 3.13 13.64 -36.65
C TYR A 72 4.29 12.86 -36.04
N GLU A 73 5.46 12.84 -36.66
CA GLU A 73 6.65 12.15 -36.17
C GLU A 73 7.09 12.67 -34.81
N GLN A 74 7.13 13.98 -34.64
CA GLN A 74 7.42 14.58 -33.34
C GLN A 74 6.41 14.16 -32.27
N SER A 75 5.12 14.06 -32.61
CA SER A 75 4.11 13.61 -31.65
C SER A 75 4.29 12.13 -31.25
N VAL A 76 4.70 11.27 -32.20
CA VAL A 76 4.99 9.86 -31.94
C VAL A 76 6.21 9.71 -31.04
N VAL A 77 7.29 10.44 -31.32
CA VAL A 77 8.50 10.42 -30.49
C VAL A 77 8.19 10.95 -29.08
N ALA A 78 7.50 12.08 -28.99
CA ALA A 78 7.13 12.68 -27.72
C ALA A 78 6.19 11.79 -26.89
N SER A 79 5.22 11.10 -27.53
CA SER A 79 4.35 10.17 -26.79
C SER A 79 5.08 8.92 -26.34
N ARG A 80 6.01 8.39 -27.15
CA ARG A 80 6.85 7.25 -26.74
C ARG A 80 7.76 7.61 -25.56
N ALA A 81 8.45 8.76 -25.63
CA ALA A 81 9.30 9.23 -24.55
C ALA A 81 8.50 9.45 -23.25
N TRP A 82 7.32 10.08 -23.36
CA TRP A 82 6.43 10.28 -22.21
C TRP A 82 5.99 8.96 -21.59
N ASN A 83 5.54 7.99 -22.41
CA ASN A 83 5.06 6.72 -21.90
C ASN A 83 6.18 5.88 -21.27
N LEU A 84 7.41 5.95 -21.80
CA LEU A 84 8.58 5.32 -21.19
C LEU A 84 8.88 5.93 -19.80
N GLU A 85 8.89 7.24 -19.68
CA GLU A 85 9.10 7.95 -18.42
C GLU A 85 7.98 7.64 -17.40
N THR A 86 6.74 7.56 -17.89
CA THR A 86 5.58 7.16 -17.10
C THR A 86 5.76 5.76 -16.54
N GLU A 87 6.20 4.79 -17.34
CA GLU A 87 6.43 3.42 -16.89
C GLU A 87 7.60 3.34 -15.88
N GLN A 88 8.65 4.11 -16.07
CA GLN A 88 9.74 4.20 -15.08
C GLN A 88 9.23 4.77 -13.75
N THR A 89 8.49 5.86 -13.79
CA THR A 89 7.88 6.46 -12.61
C THR A 89 6.94 5.50 -11.90
N LYS A 90 6.10 4.78 -12.65
CA LYS A 90 5.23 3.73 -12.08
C LYS A 90 6.04 2.60 -11.45
N ALA A 91 7.14 2.19 -12.06
CA ALA A 91 8.02 1.15 -11.52
C ALA A 91 8.67 1.59 -10.19
N GLU A 92 9.09 2.86 -10.09
CA GLU A 92 9.62 3.42 -8.83
C GLU A 92 8.54 3.43 -7.73
N TRP A 93 7.31 3.84 -8.05
CA TRP A 93 6.19 3.80 -7.11
C TRP A 93 5.81 2.37 -6.70
N ARG A 94 5.86 1.40 -7.62
CA ARG A 94 5.68 -0.02 -7.30
C ARG A 94 6.76 -0.50 -6.34
N SER A 95 8.02 -0.17 -6.60
CA SER A 95 9.13 -0.50 -5.69
C SER A 95 8.94 0.12 -4.31
N TRP A 96 8.52 1.38 -4.25
CA TRP A 96 8.24 2.09 -3.00
C TRP A 96 7.07 1.46 -2.23
N SER A 97 5.97 1.15 -2.89
CA SER A 97 4.76 0.58 -2.26
C SER A 97 4.95 -0.87 -1.79
N ARG A 98 5.86 -1.61 -2.44
CA ARG A 98 6.21 -3.00 -2.11
C ARG A 98 7.24 -3.12 -0.99
N GLN A 99 7.80 -2.01 -0.51
CA GLN A 99 8.66 -2.06 0.68
C GLN A 99 7.89 -2.62 1.87
N GLN A 100 8.53 -3.52 2.59
CA GLN A 100 7.93 -4.21 3.73
C GLN A 100 8.83 -4.11 4.95
N LEU A 101 8.19 -4.07 6.12
CA LEU A 101 8.84 -4.37 7.37
C LEU A 101 8.71 -5.88 7.63
N ALA A 102 9.82 -6.56 7.79
CA ALA A 102 9.87 -7.97 8.12
C ALA A 102 9.58 -8.16 9.61
N VAL A 103 8.58 -8.94 9.94
CA VAL A 103 8.26 -9.34 11.32
C VAL A 103 8.96 -10.66 11.61
N VAL A 104 9.88 -10.68 12.55
CA VAL A 104 10.63 -11.87 12.96
C VAL A 104 10.21 -12.41 14.34
N GLY A 105 9.51 -11.61 15.13
CA GLY A 105 8.92 -12.01 16.40
C GLY A 105 7.59 -11.31 16.61
N ASN A 106 6.58 -12.03 17.14
CA ASN A 106 5.23 -11.50 17.31
C ASN A 106 4.57 -12.08 18.57
N VAL A 107 4.20 -11.22 19.52
CA VAL A 107 3.56 -11.60 20.78
C VAL A 107 2.34 -10.74 21.00
N LEU A 108 1.23 -11.38 21.34
CA LEU A 108 -0.04 -10.71 21.67
C LEU A 108 -0.57 -11.26 22.99
N PHE A 109 -0.91 -10.36 23.90
CA PHE A 109 -1.78 -10.62 25.04
C PHE A 109 -3.11 -9.92 24.78
N SER A 110 -4.18 -10.67 24.84
CA SER A 110 -5.53 -10.25 24.50
C SER A 110 -6.54 -10.67 25.57
N PRO A 111 -7.79 -10.19 25.50
CA PRO A 111 -8.85 -10.67 26.37
C PRO A 111 -9.17 -12.16 26.26
N GLU A 112 -8.69 -12.83 25.22
CA GLU A 112 -8.87 -14.27 25.03
C GLU A 112 -7.60 -15.05 25.32
N GLU A 113 -7.71 -16.15 26.07
CA GLU A 113 -6.57 -17.01 26.44
C GLU A 113 -5.80 -17.49 25.21
N LYS A 114 -6.50 -17.93 24.18
CA LYS A 114 -5.90 -18.48 22.96
C LYS A 114 -5.65 -17.42 21.89
N GLY A 115 -5.94 -16.15 22.18
CA GLY A 115 -5.73 -15.03 21.26
C GLY A 115 -6.28 -15.30 19.86
N MET A 116 -5.47 -15.05 18.83
CA MET A 116 -5.84 -15.25 17.43
C MET A 116 -6.21 -16.70 17.05
N LYS A 117 -5.77 -17.70 17.82
CA LYS A 117 -6.18 -19.12 17.58
C LYS A 117 -7.68 -19.31 17.69
N MET A 118 -8.35 -18.54 18.54
CA MET A 118 -9.80 -18.61 18.65
C MET A 118 -10.48 -18.02 17.39
N LEU A 119 -9.99 -16.90 16.87
CA LEU A 119 -10.58 -16.27 15.69
C LEU A 119 -10.38 -17.08 14.41
N LEU A 120 -9.26 -17.75 14.29
CA LEU A 120 -8.92 -18.57 13.11
C LEU A 120 -9.40 -20.03 13.22
N GLY A 121 -10.03 -20.39 14.35
CA GLY A 121 -10.54 -21.73 14.63
C GLY A 121 -12.07 -21.78 14.67
N GLU A 122 -12.60 -22.43 15.71
CA GLU A 122 -14.04 -22.57 15.94
C GLU A 122 -14.63 -21.26 16.47
N LEU A 123 -14.97 -20.37 15.57
CA LEU A 123 -15.51 -19.04 15.88
C LEU A 123 -16.84 -19.06 16.67
N GLU A 124 -17.56 -20.15 16.62
CA GLU A 124 -18.81 -20.30 17.40
C GLU A 124 -18.57 -20.24 18.91
N LYS A 125 -17.34 -20.50 19.34
CA LYS A 125 -16.92 -20.42 20.74
C LYS A 125 -16.40 -19.05 21.16
N VAL A 126 -16.21 -18.11 20.22
CA VAL A 126 -15.74 -16.75 20.53
C VAL A 126 -16.93 -15.89 20.94
N PRO A 127 -16.95 -15.38 22.17
CA PRO A 127 -17.99 -14.46 22.59
C PRO A 127 -17.96 -13.18 21.76
N ALA A 128 -19.10 -12.74 21.25
CA ALA A 128 -19.22 -11.44 20.58
C ALA A 128 -19.58 -10.36 21.61
N PHE A 129 -18.69 -9.41 21.81
CA PHE A 129 -18.89 -8.29 22.75
C PHE A 129 -18.85 -6.94 22.02
N PRO A 130 -19.80 -6.65 21.12
CA PRO A 130 -19.81 -5.40 20.39
C PRO A 130 -19.89 -4.23 21.39
N LYS A 131 -19.01 -3.26 21.23
CA LYS A 131 -18.95 -2.04 22.07
C LYS A 131 -18.67 -2.27 23.56
N LYS A 132 -18.32 -3.48 23.99
CA LYS A 132 -17.95 -3.77 25.37
C LYS A 132 -16.46 -3.94 25.49
N ALA A 133 -15.83 -3.06 26.27
CA ALA A 133 -14.42 -3.19 26.62
C ALA A 133 -14.19 -4.43 27.52
N ARG A 134 -13.08 -5.11 27.31
CA ARG A 134 -12.71 -6.35 27.99
C ARG A 134 -11.31 -6.23 28.60
N GLU A 135 -11.13 -6.79 29.79
CA GLU A 135 -9.83 -6.89 30.42
C GLU A 135 -8.99 -8.02 29.82
N LEU A 136 -7.67 -7.93 29.99
CA LEU A 136 -6.75 -9.00 29.60
C LEU A 136 -7.11 -10.32 30.26
N PHE A 137 -6.98 -11.40 29.50
CA PHE A 137 -7.00 -12.72 30.09
C PHE A 137 -5.86 -12.83 31.12
N ASN A 138 -6.18 -13.29 32.33
CA ASN A 138 -5.24 -13.30 33.45
C ASN A 138 -4.72 -11.91 33.88
N SER A 139 -5.61 -10.92 34.00
CA SER A 139 -5.32 -9.55 34.46
C SER A 139 -4.61 -9.45 35.84
N ARG A 140 -4.35 -10.58 36.51
CA ARG A 140 -3.64 -10.65 37.79
C ARG A 140 -2.11 -10.55 37.68
N HIS A 141 -1.55 -10.68 36.47
CA HIS A 141 -0.11 -10.54 36.28
C HIS A 141 0.33 -9.09 36.48
N SER A 142 1.47 -8.91 37.15
CA SER A 142 2.09 -7.60 37.23
C SER A 142 2.62 -7.18 35.86
N PHE A 143 2.74 -5.88 35.60
CA PHE A 143 3.34 -5.39 34.36
C PHE A 143 4.74 -5.97 34.12
N GLN A 144 5.54 -6.09 35.19
CA GLN A 144 6.87 -6.70 35.12
C GLN A 144 6.82 -8.17 34.66
N ASP A 145 5.85 -8.94 35.15
CA ASP A 145 5.71 -10.35 34.75
C ASP A 145 5.30 -10.47 33.28
N LEU A 146 4.43 -9.56 32.81
CA LEU A 146 4.04 -9.48 31.40
C LEU A 146 5.24 -9.15 30.50
N MET A 147 6.12 -8.21 30.92
CA MET A 147 7.34 -7.90 30.17
C MET A 147 8.32 -9.09 30.13
N LYS A 148 8.51 -9.78 31.25
CA LYS A 148 9.32 -11.02 31.30
C LYS A 148 8.74 -12.13 30.42
N GLU A 149 7.43 -12.28 30.42
CA GLU A 149 6.78 -13.30 29.57
C GLU A 149 6.85 -12.93 28.08
N THR A 150 6.73 -11.64 27.76
CA THR A 150 6.95 -11.09 26.41
C THR A 150 8.35 -11.47 25.91
N ASP A 151 9.35 -11.13 26.68
CA ASP A 151 10.73 -11.44 26.38
C ASP A 151 10.97 -12.95 26.17
N ARG A 152 10.44 -13.77 27.07
CA ARG A 152 10.55 -15.23 26.98
C ARG A 152 9.87 -15.78 25.72
N LYS A 153 8.73 -15.20 25.30
CA LYS A 153 8.06 -15.60 24.06
C LYS A 153 8.83 -15.18 22.83
N LEU A 154 9.41 -13.97 22.82
CA LEU A 154 10.27 -13.49 21.74
C LEU A 154 11.54 -14.33 21.60
N GLU A 155 12.19 -14.65 22.74
CA GLU A 155 13.39 -15.49 22.76
C GLU A 155 13.13 -16.91 22.22
N ARG A 156 11.91 -17.45 22.43
CA ARG A 156 11.52 -18.75 21.82
C ARG A 156 11.30 -18.66 20.30
N GLN A 157 10.85 -17.51 19.79
CA GLN A 157 10.62 -17.29 18.38
C GLN A 157 11.91 -16.97 17.62
N TYR A 158 12.77 -16.16 18.24
CA TYR A 158 14.07 -15.79 17.71
C TYR A 158 15.15 -15.82 18.81
N PRO A 159 15.82 -16.97 19.01
CA PRO A 159 16.84 -17.11 20.04
C PRO A 159 18.00 -16.13 19.87
N GLY A 160 18.37 -15.46 20.94
CA GLY A 160 19.46 -14.46 20.95
C GLY A 160 19.09 -13.12 20.31
N TYR A 161 17.82 -12.82 20.09
CA TYR A 161 17.37 -11.57 19.44
C TYR A 161 17.91 -10.31 20.10
N ARG A 162 18.17 -10.35 21.41
CA ARG A 162 18.70 -9.21 22.17
C ARG A 162 20.06 -8.72 21.65
N HIS A 163 20.88 -9.61 21.11
CA HIS A 163 22.19 -9.23 20.54
C HIS A 163 22.07 -8.40 19.26
N PHE A 164 20.93 -8.50 18.59
CA PHE A 164 20.64 -7.79 17.36
C PHE A 164 19.66 -6.62 17.58
N LEU A 165 19.21 -6.42 18.83
CA LEU A 165 18.24 -5.38 19.16
C LEU A 165 18.89 -4.00 19.11
N HIS A 166 18.46 -3.20 18.14
CA HIS A 166 18.97 -1.85 17.94
C HIS A 166 18.20 -0.83 18.81
N SER A 167 16.87 -0.95 18.88
CA SER A 167 16.03 0.02 19.58
C SER A 167 14.72 -0.58 20.06
N VAL A 168 14.17 0.04 21.09
CA VAL A 168 12.84 -0.27 21.64
C VAL A 168 11.94 0.94 21.45
N TYR A 169 10.77 0.73 20.86
CA TYR A 169 9.74 1.73 20.71
C TYR A 169 8.50 1.31 21.51
N VAL A 170 7.91 2.27 22.20
CA VAL A 170 6.68 2.05 22.98
C VAL A 170 5.58 2.92 22.41
N TYR A 171 4.55 2.28 21.85
CA TYR A 171 3.33 2.93 21.41
C TYR A 171 2.32 2.91 22.56
N GLN A 172 1.94 4.08 23.03
CA GLN A 172 0.97 4.26 24.11
C GLN A 172 0.21 5.57 23.96
N SER A 173 -0.94 5.68 24.63
CA SER A 173 -1.68 6.93 24.67
C SER A 173 -0.89 8.00 25.44
N PRO A 174 -0.88 9.27 24.99
CA PRO A 174 -0.21 10.36 25.71
C PRO A 174 -0.68 10.53 27.15
N ASP A 175 -1.94 10.21 27.40
CA ASP A 175 -2.55 10.34 28.73
C ASP A 175 -2.08 9.27 29.75
N TRP A 176 -1.28 8.30 29.29
CA TRP A 176 -0.94 7.10 30.08
C TRP A 176 0.57 6.90 30.26
N VAL A 177 1.34 7.97 30.16
CA VAL A 177 2.78 7.92 30.39
C VAL A 177 3.05 7.63 31.87
N ASP A 178 3.58 6.45 32.16
CA ASP A 178 4.03 6.05 33.50
C ASP A 178 5.55 5.84 33.47
N GLU A 179 6.28 6.74 34.12
CA GLU A 179 7.75 6.69 34.19
C GLU A 179 8.26 5.36 34.75
N LYS A 180 7.56 4.76 35.74
CA LYS A 180 7.93 3.46 36.29
C LYS A 180 7.87 2.33 35.29
N ARG A 181 6.89 2.38 34.36
CA ARG A 181 6.78 1.38 33.29
C ARG A 181 7.90 1.54 32.29
N ILE A 182 8.24 2.77 31.93
CA ILE A 182 9.36 3.07 31.04
C ILE A 182 10.67 2.56 31.65
N GLU A 183 10.86 2.77 32.95
CA GLU A 183 12.02 2.24 33.69
C GLU A 183 12.04 0.71 33.66
N LEU A 184 10.93 0.03 33.94
CA LEU A 184 10.84 -1.43 33.88
C LEU A 184 11.13 -1.98 32.48
N ILE A 185 10.68 -1.31 31.42
CA ILE A 185 11.00 -1.67 30.03
C ILE A 185 12.49 -1.49 29.77
N SER A 186 13.06 -0.35 30.18
CA SER A 186 14.50 -0.10 30.05
C SER A 186 15.33 -1.15 30.78
N GLN A 187 14.96 -1.52 32.00
CA GLN A 187 15.63 -2.58 32.74
C GLN A 187 15.50 -3.96 32.12
N GLN A 188 14.34 -4.25 31.43
CA GLN A 188 14.12 -5.55 30.83
C GLN A 188 14.99 -5.76 29.58
N TRP A 189 15.17 -4.75 28.75
CA TRP A 189 15.91 -4.85 27.47
C TRP A 189 17.25 -4.13 27.45
N ASP A 190 17.63 -3.47 28.55
CA ASP A 190 18.86 -2.68 28.67
C ASP A 190 19.00 -1.57 27.62
N LEU A 191 17.85 -1.02 27.20
CA LEU A 191 17.72 0.04 26.22
C LEU A 191 16.70 1.08 26.68
N ILE A 192 17.00 2.35 26.45
CA ILE A 192 16.03 3.44 26.71
C ILE A 192 14.95 3.40 25.64
N PRO A 193 13.67 3.21 26.00
CA PRO A 193 12.60 3.13 25.01
C PRO A 193 12.26 4.49 24.43
N ASN A 194 12.02 4.53 23.13
CA ASN A 194 11.48 5.69 22.41
C ASN A 194 9.95 5.67 22.45
N LEU A 195 9.33 6.75 22.93
CA LEU A 195 7.88 6.84 22.99
C LEU A 195 7.32 7.27 21.64
N ILE A 196 6.29 6.58 21.16
CA ILE A 196 5.59 6.89 19.93
C ILE A 196 4.12 7.14 20.23
N TYR A 197 3.57 8.21 19.67
CA TYR A 197 2.16 8.60 19.79
C TYR A 197 1.44 8.60 18.44
N SER A 198 2.13 8.26 17.37
CA SER A 198 1.56 8.24 16.02
C SER A 198 2.19 7.15 15.15
N MET A 199 1.38 6.48 14.36
CA MET A 199 1.84 5.50 13.36
C MET A 199 2.70 6.11 12.25
N LYS A 200 2.70 7.44 12.08
CA LYS A 200 3.59 8.12 11.13
C LYS A 200 5.08 7.87 11.40
N THR A 201 5.44 7.62 12.66
CA THR A 201 6.81 7.27 13.02
C THR A 201 7.21 5.91 12.47
N ILE A 202 6.26 4.98 12.32
CA ILE A 202 6.51 3.65 11.72
C ILE A 202 6.76 3.79 10.22
N ASP A 203 6.10 4.75 9.57
CA ASP A 203 6.33 5.01 8.14
C ASP A 203 7.77 5.43 7.84
N SER A 204 8.49 6.04 8.82
CA SER A 204 9.91 6.37 8.64
C SER A 204 10.78 5.12 8.49
N PHE A 205 10.45 4.01 9.18
CA PHE A 205 11.23 2.78 9.13
C PHE A 205 11.30 2.15 7.73
N TYR A 206 10.31 2.38 6.88
CA TYR A 206 10.37 1.95 5.47
C TYR A 206 11.39 2.73 4.66
N ASN A 207 11.70 3.97 5.07
CA ASN A 207 12.62 4.85 4.35
C ASN A 207 14.05 4.78 4.90
N GLU A 208 14.23 4.26 6.10
CA GLU A 208 15.54 4.12 6.72
C GLU A 208 16.29 2.92 6.11
N LYS A 209 17.16 3.20 5.15
CA LYS A 209 17.97 2.19 4.48
C LYS A 209 18.99 1.49 5.40
N ASN A 210 19.23 2.01 6.60
CA ASN A 210 20.32 1.59 7.48
C ASN A 210 19.83 1.21 8.89
N VAL A 211 18.68 0.57 9.02
CA VAL A 211 18.35 -0.09 10.30
C VAL A 211 19.15 -1.39 10.37
N ASP A 212 20.40 -1.29 10.87
CA ASP A 212 21.26 -2.45 11.08
C ASP A 212 20.88 -3.15 12.40
N GLY A 213 19.79 -3.92 12.37
CA GLY A 213 19.34 -4.65 13.53
C GLY A 213 17.83 -4.84 13.63
N LEU A 214 17.40 -5.26 14.79
CA LEU A 214 16.00 -5.47 15.12
C LEU A 214 15.45 -4.27 15.89
N ILE A 215 14.23 -3.92 15.63
CA ILE A 215 13.44 -2.95 16.38
C ILE A 215 12.38 -3.71 17.16
N LEU A 216 12.32 -3.51 18.47
CA LEU A 216 11.23 -4.00 19.30
C LEU A 216 10.17 -2.91 19.40
N MET A 217 8.98 -3.20 18.89
CA MET A 217 7.82 -2.34 19.03
C MET A 217 6.87 -2.93 20.06
N LEU A 218 6.65 -2.19 21.14
CA LEU A 218 5.69 -2.52 22.20
C LEU A 218 4.45 -1.64 22.04
N CYS A 219 3.27 -2.25 22.11
CA CYS A 219 2.01 -1.53 22.17
C CYS A 219 1.34 -1.85 23.50
N LEU A 220 1.08 -0.81 24.29
CA LEU A 220 0.58 -0.94 25.66
C LEU A 220 -0.78 -0.26 25.76
N GLN A 221 -1.83 -1.05 25.91
CA GLN A 221 -3.18 -0.62 26.17
C GLN A 221 -3.79 -1.45 27.29
N ASP A 222 -3.51 -1.06 28.53
CA ASP A 222 -4.08 -1.65 29.73
C ASP A 222 -4.80 -0.57 30.56
N TRP A 223 -5.69 -1.00 31.42
CA TRP A 223 -6.49 -0.07 32.22
C TRP A 223 -5.72 0.43 33.45
N PRO A 224 -5.51 1.75 33.57
CA PRO A 224 -4.90 2.29 34.76
C PRO A 224 -5.82 2.08 35.95
N HIS A 225 -5.27 1.60 37.06
CA HIS A 225 -5.95 1.50 38.35
C HIS A 225 -7.26 0.69 38.35
N ARG A 226 -7.39 -0.34 37.52
CA ARG A 226 -8.58 -1.23 37.44
C ARG A 226 -9.90 -0.51 37.12
N ARG A 227 -9.84 0.65 36.50
CA ARG A 227 -11.04 1.30 35.95
C ARG A 227 -11.31 0.72 34.57
N THR A 228 -12.54 0.25 34.35
CA THR A 228 -12.99 -0.20 33.02
C THR A 228 -12.85 0.95 32.03
N GLY A 229 -11.94 0.78 31.06
CA GLY A 229 -11.76 1.74 29.98
C GLY A 229 -12.88 1.66 28.94
N GLN A 230 -12.88 2.59 28.01
CA GLN A 230 -13.77 2.54 26.84
C GLN A 230 -13.25 1.53 25.78
N SER A 231 -12.00 1.12 25.87
CA SER A 231 -11.33 0.20 24.95
C SER A 231 -10.89 -1.06 25.70
N SER A 232 -10.83 -2.18 24.99
CA SER A 232 -10.31 -3.44 25.55
C SER A 232 -8.82 -3.36 25.85
N GLU A 233 -8.36 -4.13 26.82
CA GLU A 233 -6.94 -4.22 27.16
C GLU A 233 -6.21 -5.12 26.18
N PHE A 234 -5.04 -4.66 25.74
CA PHE A 234 -4.10 -5.39 24.91
C PHE A 234 -2.66 -5.02 25.26
N ILE A 235 -1.78 -5.99 25.22
CA ILE A 235 -0.34 -5.76 25.24
C ILE A 235 0.25 -6.57 24.10
N SER A 236 1.06 -5.93 23.27
CA SER A 236 1.71 -6.62 22.17
C SER A 236 3.15 -6.20 21.99
N ALA A 237 3.92 -7.09 21.39
CA ALA A 237 5.31 -6.88 21.05
C ALA A 237 5.60 -7.46 19.67
N GLN A 238 6.24 -6.69 18.81
CA GLN A 238 6.75 -7.13 17.52
C GLN A 238 8.24 -6.86 17.41
N LEU A 239 8.99 -7.85 16.96
CA LEU A 239 10.34 -7.65 16.46
C LEU A 239 10.25 -7.42 14.97
N ILE A 240 10.63 -6.23 14.53
CA ILE A 240 10.58 -5.82 13.13
C ILE A 240 11.98 -5.41 12.65
N THR A 241 12.20 -5.55 11.35
CA THR A 241 13.41 -5.07 10.68
C THR A 241 13.09 -4.72 9.23
N SER A 242 14.06 -4.13 8.52
CA SER A 242 13.91 -3.93 7.08
C SER A 242 13.90 -5.26 6.33
N SER A 243 13.19 -5.32 5.20
CA SER A 243 13.19 -6.51 4.33
C SER A 243 14.60 -6.88 3.85
N ASP A 244 15.44 -5.89 3.61
CA ASP A 244 16.82 -6.09 3.14
C ASP A 244 17.69 -6.71 4.24
N TYR A 245 17.62 -6.21 5.47
CA TYR A 245 18.31 -6.80 6.60
C TYR A 245 17.88 -8.25 6.85
N ALA A 246 16.56 -8.51 6.78
CA ALA A 246 16.04 -9.86 6.97
C ALA A 246 16.56 -10.85 5.91
N ARG A 247 16.66 -10.42 4.65
CA ARG A 247 17.21 -11.25 3.56
C ARG A 247 18.71 -11.45 3.72
N GLN A 248 19.47 -10.38 4.00
CA GLN A 248 20.92 -10.42 4.15
C GLN A 248 21.35 -11.39 5.24
N HIS A 249 20.59 -11.42 6.34
CA HIS A 249 20.87 -12.30 7.48
C HIS A 249 20.06 -13.60 7.47
N SER A 250 19.31 -13.89 6.39
CA SER A 250 18.49 -15.10 6.23
C SER A 250 17.57 -15.35 7.43
N LEU A 251 16.93 -14.29 7.94
CA LEU A 251 16.06 -14.38 9.10
C LEU A 251 14.77 -15.14 8.78
N SER A 252 14.27 -15.90 9.77
CA SER A 252 12.95 -16.53 9.67
C SER A 252 11.86 -15.47 9.83
N VAL A 253 11.20 -15.10 8.74
CA VAL A 253 10.17 -14.07 8.72
C VAL A 253 8.80 -14.67 8.97
N ILE A 254 8.06 -14.10 9.92
CA ILE A 254 6.67 -14.46 10.26
C ILE A 254 5.71 -13.88 9.24
N ALA A 255 5.88 -12.61 8.90
CA ALA A 255 5.08 -11.87 7.93
C ALA A 255 5.81 -10.60 7.47
N GLY A 256 5.41 -10.06 6.32
CA GLY A 256 5.83 -8.76 5.83
C GLY A 256 4.69 -7.73 5.94
N ILE A 257 4.91 -6.62 6.62
CA ILE A 257 3.94 -5.53 6.72
C ILE A 257 4.25 -4.56 5.59
N THR A 258 3.31 -4.39 4.64
CA THR A 258 3.45 -3.37 3.58
C THR A 258 3.17 -1.98 4.12
N ARG A 259 3.49 -0.95 3.34
CA ARG A 259 3.16 0.43 3.70
C ARG A 259 1.67 0.60 3.90
N THR A 260 1.31 1.31 4.95
CA THR A 260 -0.08 1.67 5.20
C THR A 260 -0.56 2.71 4.17
N MET A 261 -1.77 2.53 3.67
CA MET A 261 -2.40 3.50 2.77
C MET A 261 -3.58 4.17 3.48
N PRO A 262 -3.59 5.52 3.57
CA PRO A 262 -4.74 6.24 4.11
C PRO A 262 -6.00 5.97 3.28
N LEU A 263 -7.12 5.67 3.95
CA LEU A 263 -8.42 5.43 3.35
C LEU A 263 -9.32 6.66 3.54
N GLU A 264 -9.75 7.28 2.45
CA GLU A 264 -10.71 8.37 2.48
C GLU A 264 -12.15 7.84 2.46
N ALA A 265 -13.03 8.50 3.19
CA ALA A 265 -14.44 8.11 3.23
C ALA A 265 -15.07 8.14 1.82
N GLY A 266 -15.69 7.04 1.43
CA GLY A 266 -16.37 6.90 0.13
C GLY A 266 -15.47 6.62 -1.07
N LYS A 267 -14.15 6.43 -0.88
CA LYS A 267 -13.20 6.14 -1.96
C LYS A 267 -12.61 4.73 -1.90
N LEU A 268 -13.22 3.83 -1.15
CA LEU A 268 -12.68 2.50 -0.88
C LEU A 268 -12.27 1.75 -2.16
N ASN A 269 -13.12 1.72 -3.18
CA ASN A 269 -12.84 1.00 -4.42
C ASN A 269 -11.62 1.57 -5.16
N ASN A 270 -11.54 2.89 -5.29
CA ASN A 270 -10.41 3.55 -5.97
C ASN A 270 -9.08 3.30 -5.23
N GLU A 271 -9.13 3.28 -3.90
CA GLU A 271 -7.95 3.07 -3.08
C GLU A 271 -7.55 1.60 -3.05
N LEU A 272 -8.50 0.67 -3.12
CA LEU A 272 -8.21 -0.75 -3.35
C LEU A 272 -7.58 -0.97 -4.74
N ASP A 273 -8.12 -0.34 -5.80
CA ASP A 273 -7.54 -0.40 -7.14
C ASP A 273 -6.09 0.08 -7.12
N MET A 274 -5.81 1.22 -6.47
CA MET A 274 -4.46 1.76 -6.32
C MET A 274 -3.56 0.80 -5.52
N LEU A 275 -4.04 0.27 -4.39
CA LEU A 275 -3.28 -0.70 -3.58
C LEU A 275 -2.87 -1.91 -4.42
N PHE A 276 -3.81 -2.50 -5.15
CA PHE A 276 -3.55 -3.70 -5.95
C PHE A 276 -2.76 -3.42 -7.23
N GLU A 277 -2.87 -2.23 -7.82
CA GLU A 277 -2.06 -1.83 -8.97
C GLU A 277 -0.57 -1.69 -8.61
N TYR A 278 -0.28 -1.10 -7.46
CA TYR A 278 1.10 -0.79 -7.08
C TYR A 278 1.77 -1.86 -6.23
N VAL A 279 1.09 -2.45 -5.26
CA VAL A 279 1.65 -3.56 -4.47
C VAL A 279 1.74 -4.84 -5.28
N GLN A 280 0.78 -5.08 -6.16
CA GLN A 280 0.66 -6.28 -7.01
C GLN A 280 0.82 -7.59 -6.21
N PRO A 281 0.04 -7.81 -5.14
CA PRO A 281 0.08 -9.06 -4.43
C PRO A 281 -0.43 -10.19 -5.32
N ASP A 282 -0.03 -11.40 -5.04
CA ASP A 282 -0.68 -12.56 -5.65
C ASP A 282 -2.11 -12.66 -5.10
N LYS A 283 -3.10 -12.40 -5.96
CA LYS A 283 -4.52 -12.47 -5.57
C LYS A 283 -4.92 -13.83 -5.02
N GLN A 284 -4.24 -14.90 -5.43
CA GLN A 284 -4.49 -16.27 -4.95
C GLN A 284 -3.96 -16.50 -3.53
N SER A 285 -3.09 -15.61 -3.05
CA SER A 285 -2.55 -15.68 -1.69
C SER A 285 -3.43 -15.01 -0.64
N LEU A 286 -4.40 -14.17 -1.03
CA LEU A 286 -5.27 -13.46 -0.10
C LEU A 286 -6.30 -14.41 0.54
N GLU A 287 -6.28 -14.53 1.88
CA GLU A 287 -7.20 -15.40 2.62
C GLU A 287 -8.39 -14.64 3.22
N TYR A 288 -8.12 -13.63 4.04
CA TYR A 288 -9.16 -12.90 4.78
C TYR A 288 -9.02 -11.39 4.66
N VAL A 289 -10.17 -10.71 4.80
CA VAL A 289 -10.21 -9.27 5.02
C VAL A 289 -10.62 -9.00 6.47
N TRP A 290 -9.82 -8.20 7.15
CA TRP A 290 -10.00 -7.85 8.55
C TRP A 290 -10.53 -6.44 8.67
N LEU A 291 -11.69 -6.33 9.32
CA LEU A 291 -12.41 -5.08 9.48
C LEU A 291 -12.23 -4.54 10.90
N LEU A 292 -12.01 -3.25 11.00
CA LEU A 292 -11.89 -2.53 12.26
C LEU A 292 -12.64 -1.21 12.17
N GLY A 293 -13.62 -1.00 13.06
CA GLY A 293 -14.50 0.18 13.01
C GLY A 293 -15.35 0.31 11.74
N ALA A 294 -15.39 -0.73 10.92
CA ALA A 294 -16.10 -0.71 9.64
C ALA A 294 -17.61 -0.84 9.81
N THR A 295 -18.34 -0.19 8.93
CA THR A 295 -19.80 -0.29 8.85
C THR A 295 -20.25 -1.48 8.02
N GLU A 296 -21.53 -1.89 8.13
CA GLU A 296 -22.12 -2.91 7.24
C GLU A 296 -22.02 -2.51 5.76
N LYS A 297 -22.10 -1.20 5.48
CA LYS A 297 -21.92 -0.67 4.13
C LYS A 297 -20.53 -0.98 3.60
N THR A 298 -19.48 -0.72 4.38
CA THR A 298 -18.10 -1.02 4.01
C THR A 298 -17.89 -2.52 3.77
N ALA A 299 -18.45 -3.37 4.64
CA ALA A 299 -18.38 -4.81 4.45
C ALA A 299 -19.02 -5.25 3.12
N THR A 300 -20.18 -4.66 2.78
CA THR A 300 -20.86 -4.92 1.50
C THR A 300 -20.03 -4.45 0.30
N GLU A 301 -19.46 -3.24 0.35
CA GLU A 301 -18.60 -2.71 -0.70
C GLU A 301 -17.37 -3.60 -0.94
N ILE A 302 -16.73 -4.09 0.12
CA ILE A 302 -15.59 -5.00 0.02
C ILE A 302 -16.00 -6.33 -0.63
N MET A 303 -17.14 -6.89 -0.24
CA MET A 303 -17.61 -8.15 -0.83
C MET A 303 -17.98 -7.99 -2.32
N GLN A 304 -18.57 -6.86 -2.70
CA GLN A 304 -18.83 -6.54 -4.10
C GLN A 304 -17.53 -6.40 -4.89
N TYR A 305 -16.55 -5.69 -4.34
CA TYR A 305 -15.24 -5.53 -4.94
C TYR A 305 -14.52 -6.89 -5.09
N ALA A 306 -14.50 -7.71 -4.05
CA ALA A 306 -13.90 -9.04 -4.05
C ALA A 306 -14.54 -9.96 -5.12
N THR A 307 -15.86 -9.90 -5.25
CA THR A 307 -16.60 -10.67 -6.27
C THR A 307 -16.24 -10.19 -7.68
N LEU A 308 -16.20 -8.87 -7.91
CA LEU A 308 -15.85 -8.28 -9.20
C LEU A 308 -14.43 -8.63 -9.64
N HIS A 309 -13.49 -8.66 -8.70
CA HIS A 309 -12.07 -8.95 -8.96
C HIS A 309 -11.69 -10.41 -8.74
N HIS A 310 -12.67 -11.31 -8.53
CA HIS A 310 -12.48 -12.75 -8.34
C HIS A 310 -11.46 -13.11 -7.25
N TRP A 311 -11.56 -12.45 -6.09
CA TRP A 311 -10.73 -12.82 -4.95
C TRP A 311 -11.11 -14.20 -4.43
N PRO A 312 -10.15 -15.08 -4.13
CA PRO A 312 -10.41 -16.44 -3.64
C PRO A 312 -10.70 -16.46 -2.14
N LEU A 313 -11.58 -15.57 -1.69
CA LEU A 313 -11.95 -15.53 -0.28
C LEU A 313 -12.74 -16.77 0.12
N PRO A 314 -12.59 -17.26 1.37
CA PRO A 314 -13.35 -18.40 1.87
C PRO A 314 -14.87 -18.16 1.80
N GLU A 315 -15.65 -19.16 1.40
CA GLU A 315 -17.10 -19.07 1.37
C GLU A 315 -17.70 -18.81 2.77
N LYS A 316 -17.05 -19.40 3.80
CA LYS A 316 -17.44 -19.20 5.18
C LYS A 316 -16.58 -18.10 5.81
N ARG A 317 -17.22 -17.00 6.18
CA ARG A 317 -16.62 -15.88 6.92
C ARG A 317 -15.37 -15.28 6.26
N PRO A 318 -15.48 -14.75 5.05
CA PRO A 318 -14.38 -14.08 4.35
C PRO A 318 -13.92 -12.79 5.04
N LEU A 319 -14.82 -12.20 5.84
CA LEU A 319 -14.59 -10.96 6.59
C LEU A 319 -14.55 -11.26 8.10
N HIS A 320 -13.52 -10.76 8.76
CA HIS A 320 -13.38 -10.82 10.21
C HIS A 320 -13.49 -9.42 10.81
N SER A 321 -14.32 -9.25 11.83
CA SER A 321 -14.41 -8.01 12.59
C SER A 321 -13.66 -8.16 13.92
N ILE A 322 -12.60 -7.38 14.10
CA ILE A 322 -11.81 -7.38 15.33
C ILE A 322 -12.62 -6.86 16.50
N ASP A 323 -13.41 -5.80 16.27
CA ASP A 323 -14.24 -5.16 17.30
C ASP A 323 -15.27 -6.09 17.90
N LEU A 324 -15.85 -6.96 17.08
CA LEU A 324 -16.88 -7.90 17.52
C LEU A 324 -16.30 -9.02 18.38
N SER A 325 -15.05 -9.38 18.14
CA SER A 325 -14.45 -10.55 18.78
C SER A 325 -13.70 -10.21 20.06
N PHE A 326 -12.92 -9.12 20.04
CA PHE A 326 -12.11 -8.71 21.18
C PHE A 326 -12.63 -7.47 21.91
N GLY A 327 -13.69 -6.85 21.39
CA GLY A 327 -14.19 -5.55 21.83
C GLY A 327 -13.37 -4.38 21.23
N PRO A 328 -13.79 -3.14 21.50
CA PRO A 328 -13.20 -1.96 20.85
C PRO A 328 -11.71 -1.81 21.19
N PRO A 329 -10.81 -1.76 20.21
CA PRO A 329 -9.37 -1.64 20.43
C PRO A 329 -8.92 -0.19 20.68
N GLY A 330 -9.79 0.80 20.56
CA GLY A 330 -9.50 2.20 20.88
C GLY A 330 -8.42 2.84 20.00
N GLU A 331 -7.58 3.67 20.60
CA GLU A 331 -6.52 4.41 19.89
C GLU A 331 -5.40 3.49 19.37
N MET A 332 -5.21 2.33 19.98
CA MET A 332 -4.21 1.34 19.60
C MET A 332 -4.68 0.41 18.49
N ALA A 333 -5.81 0.72 17.85
CA ALA A 333 -6.47 -0.11 16.85
C ALA A 333 -5.53 -0.56 15.73
N LEU A 334 -4.83 0.38 15.09
CA LEU A 334 -3.96 0.07 13.96
C LEU A 334 -2.74 -0.80 14.36
N PRO A 335 -1.89 -0.42 15.34
CA PRO A 335 -0.75 -1.25 15.71
C PRO A 335 -1.15 -2.63 16.22
N LEU A 336 -2.25 -2.74 16.96
CA LEU A 336 -2.78 -4.04 17.41
C LEU A 336 -3.22 -4.91 16.23
N SER A 337 -3.90 -4.30 15.25
CA SER A 337 -4.31 -5.02 14.05
C SER A 337 -3.12 -5.59 13.28
N LEU A 338 -2.02 -4.84 13.15
CA LEU A 338 -0.81 -5.32 12.49
C LEU A 338 -0.24 -6.57 13.19
N VAL A 339 -0.23 -6.58 14.53
CA VAL A 339 0.19 -7.74 15.32
C VAL A 339 -0.74 -8.93 15.10
N MET A 340 -2.06 -8.70 15.11
CA MET A 340 -3.06 -9.75 14.92
C MET A 340 -2.96 -10.38 13.52
N LEU A 341 -2.84 -9.53 12.50
CA LEU A 341 -2.76 -10.00 11.13
C LEU A 341 -1.44 -10.68 10.79
N ALA A 342 -0.32 -10.25 11.40
CA ALA A 342 0.94 -10.97 11.28
C ALA A 342 0.83 -12.41 11.85
N GLU A 343 0.14 -12.58 12.99
CA GLU A 343 -0.13 -13.90 13.53
C GLU A 343 -1.09 -14.70 12.64
N ALA A 344 -2.10 -14.04 12.04
CA ALA A 344 -3.02 -14.67 11.10
C ALA A 344 -2.29 -15.14 9.84
N ALA A 345 -1.46 -14.29 9.21
CA ALA A 345 -0.67 -14.63 8.05
C ALA A 345 0.25 -15.82 8.30
N ASN A 346 0.92 -15.84 9.47
CA ASN A 346 1.77 -16.97 9.86
C ASN A 346 1.01 -18.28 10.02
N LYS A 347 -0.22 -18.23 10.55
CA LYS A 347 -1.02 -19.44 10.79
C LYS A 347 -1.71 -19.98 9.55
N THR A 348 -2.24 -19.09 8.72
CA THR A 348 -2.93 -19.48 7.49
C THR A 348 -1.96 -19.80 6.35
N GLY A 349 -0.73 -19.27 6.44
CA GLY A 349 0.25 -19.34 5.36
C GLY A 349 -0.10 -18.43 4.18
N LYS A 350 -1.00 -17.45 4.38
CA LYS A 350 -1.55 -16.59 3.33
C LYS A 350 -1.61 -15.13 3.74
N ASP A 351 -1.77 -14.27 2.75
CA ASP A 351 -1.84 -12.82 2.93
C ASP A 351 -3.15 -12.38 3.59
N GLN A 352 -3.11 -11.28 4.31
CA GLN A 352 -4.23 -10.71 5.04
C GLN A 352 -4.41 -9.24 4.68
N LEU A 353 -5.62 -8.79 4.41
CA LEU A 353 -5.92 -7.39 4.15
C LEU A 353 -6.58 -6.74 5.37
N LEU A 354 -6.04 -5.62 5.83
CA LEU A 354 -6.64 -4.79 6.88
C LEU A 354 -7.38 -3.62 6.25
N VAL A 355 -8.64 -3.43 6.69
CA VAL A 355 -9.45 -2.24 6.42
C VAL A 355 -9.85 -1.62 7.77
N ASN A 356 -9.15 -0.57 8.15
CA ASN A 356 -9.43 0.18 9.38
C ASN A 356 -10.22 1.44 9.05
N GLN A 357 -11.36 1.63 9.71
CA GLN A 357 -12.22 2.81 9.62
C GLN A 357 -12.67 3.30 11.00
N THR A 358 -11.81 3.15 12.01
CA THR A 358 -12.16 3.65 13.35
C THR A 358 -12.40 5.16 13.31
N PRO A 359 -13.47 5.66 13.96
CA PRO A 359 -13.82 7.09 13.93
C PRO A 359 -12.76 8.01 14.52
N GLN A 360 -11.91 7.49 15.40
CA GLN A 360 -10.85 8.23 16.08
C GLN A 360 -9.56 8.33 15.27
N GLN A 361 -9.45 7.61 14.17
CA GLN A 361 -8.23 7.54 13.36
C GLN A 361 -8.55 7.80 11.88
N THR A 362 -7.55 8.23 11.14
CA THR A 362 -7.64 8.24 9.67
C THR A 362 -7.83 6.81 9.20
N GLY A 363 -8.83 6.58 8.36
CA GLY A 363 -9.03 5.27 7.73
C GLY A 363 -7.74 4.77 7.10
N THR A 364 -7.52 3.46 7.13
CA THR A 364 -6.25 2.88 6.67
C THR A 364 -6.46 1.53 6.02
N LEU A 365 -5.82 1.31 4.89
CA LEU A 365 -5.63 0.01 4.25
C LEU A 365 -4.20 -0.45 4.48
N CYS A 366 -4.01 -1.74 4.74
CA CYS A 366 -2.70 -2.34 4.85
C CYS A 366 -2.76 -3.82 4.45
N LEU A 367 -1.81 -4.25 3.65
CA LEU A 367 -1.64 -5.65 3.31
C LEU A 367 -0.52 -6.25 4.17
N ILE A 368 -0.80 -7.38 4.79
CA ILE A 368 0.17 -8.15 5.53
C ILE A 368 0.43 -9.42 4.72
N ALA A 369 1.61 -9.49 4.11
CA ALA A 369 2.00 -10.61 3.28
C ALA A 369 2.63 -11.72 4.14
N ARG A 370 2.41 -12.97 3.75
CA ARG A 370 3.07 -14.11 4.41
C ARG A 370 4.56 -14.14 4.11
N GLU A 371 4.93 -13.77 2.90
CA GLU A 371 6.32 -13.74 2.43
C GLU A 371 6.75 -12.34 2.03
N LEU A 372 8.05 -12.08 2.10
CA LEU A 372 8.59 -10.83 1.62
C LEU A 372 8.58 -10.78 0.09
N TYR A 373 8.08 -9.69 -0.46
CA TYR A 373 8.12 -9.44 -1.90
C TYR A 373 9.56 -9.33 -2.39
N ALA A 374 9.80 -9.91 -3.57
CA ALA A 374 11.12 -9.88 -4.21
C ALA A 374 11.50 -8.47 -4.68
#